data_5bc2de4e39d4a54752287cb4006f9c46
#
_entry.id   5bc2de4e39d4a54752287cb4006f9c46
#
_cell.length_a   1.000
_cell.length_b   1.000
_cell.length_c   1.000
_cell.angle_alpha   90.00
_cell.angle_beta   90.00
_cell.angle_gamma   90.00
#
_symmetry.space_group_name_H-M   'P 1'
#
loop_
_entity.id
_entity.type
_entity.pdbx_description
1 polymer ?
#
loop_
_entity_poly.entity_id
_entity_poly.type
_entity_poly.pdbx_seq_one_letter_code
_entity_poly.pdbx_strand_id
1 'polypeptide(L)'
;MNENSSRYKRVRGVDKFMTGVFYGIGGFFILLLIVLAAYIIVKGITSIYPGVFSFTSMGIGNQFFNTIYLVFLSLIISVPLGVAAGSYLAEYAKKGRLTEMITMSIEALSSLPSIVVGLFGYLVFILMTGMKWNLLAGAMAVTILSLPTITTTTRDALAALPAHYRSGSIGLGATRWQTLWHVLLPACVPRIITGVILVAGRGFGEAAALLYTSGQSTVLNWANWDITSPTCPLNVFRPGETLSLHIWVMRTEGSMNPHSVEIANVSSMVLIIMVLGFSLLARYLSRKLDEKNKGAAK
;
A
#
# COMPACT_ATOMS: atom_id res chain seq x y z
N MET A 1 6.25 -57.82 -2.93
CA MET A 1 6.03 -56.74 -3.94
C MET A 1 4.67 -56.05 -3.84
N ASN A 2 3.67 -56.60 -3.15
CA ASN A 2 2.30 -56.04 -3.10
C ASN A 2 2.07 -54.94 -2.03
N GLU A 3 2.79 -54.96 -0.94
CA GLU A 3 2.56 -54.01 0.20
C GLU A 3 2.92 -52.55 -0.14
N ASN A 4 4.02 -52.36 -0.84
CA ASN A 4 4.45 -51.00 -1.30
C ASN A 4 3.46 -50.39 -2.30
N SER A 5 2.83 -51.19 -3.14
CA SER A 5 1.82 -50.73 -4.12
C SER A 5 0.53 -50.28 -3.44
N SER A 6 0.09 -50.98 -2.39
CA SER A 6 -1.10 -50.62 -1.59
C SER A 6 -0.87 -49.36 -0.79
N ARG A 7 0.29 -49.21 -0.15
CA ARG A 7 0.70 -48.02 0.60
C ARG A 7 0.80 -46.78 -0.30
N TYR A 8 1.37 -46.94 -1.48
CA TYR A 8 1.47 -45.86 -2.49
C TYR A 8 0.09 -45.38 -2.97
N LYS A 9 -0.85 -46.31 -3.24
CA LYS A 9 -2.22 -45.95 -3.62
C LYS A 9 -2.96 -45.19 -2.51
N ARG A 10 -2.78 -45.60 -1.26
CA ARG A 10 -3.38 -44.93 -0.10
C ARG A 10 -2.82 -43.53 0.10
N VAL A 11 -1.51 -43.33 0.02
CA VAL A 11 -0.85 -42.04 0.11
C VAL A 11 -1.33 -41.09 -1.00
N ARG A 12 -1.40 -41.58 -2.24
CA ARG A 12 -1.91 -40.83 -3.37
C ARG A 12 -3.41 -40.50 -3.26
N GLY A 13 -4.20 -41.35 -2.62
CA GLY A 13 -5.60 -41.08 -2.31
C GLY A 13 -5.77 -39.96 -1.30
N VAL A 14 -5.00 -39.99 -0.21
CA VAL A 14 -4.98 -38.91 0.80
C VAL A 14 -4.49 -37.59 0.20
N ASP A 15 -3.44 -37.63 -0.61
CA ASP A 15 -2.92 -36.44 -1.29
C ASP A 15 -3.97 -35.79 -2.20
N LYS A 16 -4.66 -36.58 -3.03
CA LYS A 16 -5.75 -36.05 -3.87
C LYS A 16 -6.91 -35.47 -3.06
N PHE A 17 -7.29 -36.14 -1.96
CA PHE A 17 -8.33 -35.65 -1.07
C PHE A 17 -7.93 -34.30 -0.44
N MET A 18 -6.72 -34.23 0.14
CA MET A 18 -6.20 -33.00 0.74
C MET A 18 -6.06 -31.86 -0.30
N THR A 19 -5.59 -32.17 -1.48
CA THR A 19 -5.54 -31.23 -2.60
C THR A 19 -6.95 -30.69 -2.93
N GLY A 20 -7.96 -31.57 -2.98
CA GLY A 20 -9.36 -31.18 -3.16
C GLY A 20 -9.86 -30.24 -2.05
N VAL A 21 -9.53 -30.56 -0.79
CA VAL A 21 -9.87 -29.73 0.38
C VAL A 21 -9.22 -28.32 0.25
N PHE A 22 -7.94 -28.25 -0.10
CA PHE A 22 -7.26 -26.95 -0.28
C PHE A 22 -7.85 -26.14 -1.43
N TYR A 23 -8.19 -26.77 -2.56
CA TYR A 23 -8.92 -26.07 -3.64
C TYR A 23 -10.31 -25.60 -3.20
N GLY A 24 -11.03 -26.40 -2.41
CA GLY A 24 -12.33 -26.03 -1.85
C GLY A 24 -12.23 -24.81 -0.91
N ILE A 25 -11.26 -24.83 0.00
CA ILE A 25 -11.00 -23.70 0.92
C ILE A 25 -10.60 -22.45 0.12
N GLY A 26 -9.65 -22.58 -0.82
CA GLY A 26 -9.22 -21.46 -1.66
C GLY A 26 -10.37 -20.89 -2.48
N GLY A 27 -11.19 -21.75 -3.09
CA GLY A 27 -12.36 -21.34 -3.85
C GLY A 27 -13.41 -20.62 -2.99
N PHE A 28 -13.64 -21.11 -1.77
CA PHE A 28 -14.54 -20.47 -0.81
C PHE A 28 -14.11 -19.04 -0.47
N PHE A 29 -12.83 -18.83 -0.15
CA PHE A 29 -12.33 -17.47 0.16
C PHE A 29 -12.37 -16.54 -1.04
N ILE A 30 -12.05 -17.04 -2.23
CA ILE A 30 -12.15 -16.25 -3.47
C ILE A 30 -13.60 -15.84 -3.72
N LEU A 31 -14.55 -16.80 -3.59
CA LEU A 31 -15.98 -16.52 -3.77
C LEU A 31 -16.47 -15.48 -2.74
N LEU A 32 -16.08 -15.64 -1.49
CA LEU A 32 -16.43 -14.70 -0.41
C LEU A 32 -15.95 -13.27 -0.72
N LEU A 33 -14.72 -13.10 -1.18
CA LEU A 33 -14.17 -11.80 -1.57
C LEU A 33 -14.91 -11.20 -2.77
N ILE A 34 -15.25 -12.01 -3.78
CA ILE A 34 -16.01 -11.56 -4.95
C ILE A 34 -17.42 -11.12 -4.54
N VAL A 35 -18.11 -11.90 -3.71
CA VAL A 35 -19.47 -11.58 -3.23
C VAL A 35 -19.43 -10.29 -2.39
N LEU A 36 -18.45 -10.13 -1.51
CA LEU A 36 -18.29 -8.93 -0.70
C LEU A 36 -18.06 -7.69 -1.57
N ALA A 37 -17.13 -7.78 -2.53
CA ALA A 37 -16.85 -6.69 -3.45
C ALA A 37 -18.08 -6.33 -4.31
N ALA A 38 -18.77 -7.34 -4.85
CA ALA A 38 -19.99 -7.16 -5.63
C ALA A 38 -21.10 -6.51 -4.79
N TYR A 39 -21.28 -6.94 -3.54
CA TYR A 39 -22.24 -6.34 -2.62
C TYR A 39 -21.97 -4.84 -2.40
N ILE A 40 -20.72 -4.46 -2.13
CA ILE A 40 -20.34 -3.06 -1.91
C ILE A 40 -20.57 -2.24 -3.19
N ILE A 41 -20.19 -2.78 -4.35
CA ILE A 41 -20.38 -2.10 -5.63
C ILE A 41 -21.87 -1.90 -5.93
N VAL A 42 -22.70 -2.92 -5.77
CA VAL A 42 -24.15 -2.83 -6.00
C VAL A 42 -24.79 -1.82 -5.05
N LYS A 43 -24.44 -1.88 -3.76
CA LYS A 43 -24.93 -0.90 -2.77
C LYS A 43 -24.48 0.52 -3.10
N GLY A 44 -23.24 0.71 -3.56
CA GLY A 44 -22.76 2.01 -4.01
C GLY A 44 -23.52 2.54 -5.22
N ILE A 45 -23.74 1.72 -6.24
CA ILE A 45 -24.51 2.11 -7.44
C ILE A 45 -25.93 2.52 -7.09
N THR A 46 -26.60 1.75 -6.23
CA THR A 46 -27.99 2.05 -5.81
C THR A 46 -28.12 3.27 -4.89
N SER A 47 -26.99 3.76 -4.35
CA SER A 47 -26.93 4.92 -3.46
C SER A 47 -26.47 6.20 -4.18
N ILE A 48 -26.31 6.17 -5.51
CA ILE A 48 -25.91 7.37 -6.28
C ILE A 48 -27.08 8.36 -6.33
N TYR A 49 -26.80 9.61 -5.95
CA TYR A 49 -27.72 10.74 -6.06
C TYR A 49 -27.05 11.92 -6.80
N PRO A 50 -27.84 12.86 -7.35
CA PRO A 50 -27.28 14.02 -8.06
C PRO A 50 -26.33 14.83 -7.16
N GLY A 51 -25.11 15.10 -7.65
CA GLY A 51 -24.11 15.89 -6.94
C GLY A 51 -23.17 15.11 -6.02
N VAL A 52 -23.35 13.79 -5.82
CA VAL A 52 -22.47 12.98 -4.95
C VAL A 52 -20.99 13.01 -5.38
N PHE A 53 -20.72 13.13 -6.67
CA PHE A 53 -19.35 13.23 -7.22
C PHE A 53 -18.80 14.65 -7.30
N SER A 54 -19.53 15.64 -6.78
CA SER A 54 -19.09 17.04 -6.83
C SER A 54 -17.85 17.27 -5.96
N PHE A 55 -17.05 18.27 -6.35
CA PHE A 55 -15.91 18.76 -5.58
C PHE A 55 -16.32 19.87 -4.58
N THR A 56 -17.42 19.63 -3.90
CA THR A 56 -17.98 20.48 -2.85
C THR A 56 -17.95 19.77 -1.51
N SER A 57 -18.31 20.46 -0.44
CA SER A 57 -18.42 19.86 0.90
C SER A 57 -19.51 18.78 1.01
N MET A 58 -20.45 18.75 0.06
CA MET A 58 -21.55 17.76 0.01
C MET A 58 -21.24 16.54 -0.86
N GLY A 59 -20.18 16.59 -1.65
CA GLY A 59 -19.74 15.49 -2.52
C GLY A 59 -18.48 14.79 -2.02
N ILE A 60 -18.09 13.74 -2.73
CA ILE A 60 -16.90 12.92 -2.42
C ILE A 60 -15.66 13.28 -3.27
N GLY A 61 -15.76 14.25 -4.18
CA GLY A 61 -14.68 14.61 -5.11
C GLY A 61 -13.42 15.08 -4.40
N ASN A 62 -13.57 15.87 -3.35
CA ASN A 62 -12.43 16.36 -2.55
C ASN A 62 -11.72 15.22 -1.81
N GLN A 63 -12.47 14.28 -1.24
CA GLN A 63 -11.93 13.11 -0.55
C GLN A 63 -11.25 12.13 -1.53
N PHE A 64 -11.80 11.99 -2.72
CA PHE A 64 -11.17 11.20 -3.79
C PHE A 64 -9.79 11.79 -4.16
N PHE A 65 -9.72 13.10 -4.39
CA PHE A 65 -8.45 13.79 -4.64
C PHE A 65 -7.48 13.64 -3.49
N ASN A 66 -7.91 13.90 -2.25
CA ASN A 66 -7.08 13.79 -1.05
C ASN A 66 -6.52 12.38 -0.87
N THR A 67 -7.29 11.35 -1.20
CA THR A 67 -6.85 9.95 -1.11
C THR A 67 -5.68 9.67 -2.04
N ILE A 68 -5.79 10.08 -3.30
CA ILE A 68 -4.71 9.91 -4.28
C ILE A 68 -3.50 10.74 -3.88
N TYR A 69 -3.72 12.00 -3.49
CA TYR A 69 -2.66 12.94 -3.14
C TYR A 69 -1.87 12.48 -1.91
N LEU A 70 -2.55 12.06 -0.85
CA LEU A 70 -1.92 11.56 0.38
C LEU A 70 -1.12 10.28 0.13
N VAL A 71 -1.68 9.31 -0.60
CA VAL A 71 -0.96 8.07 -0.94
C VAL A 71 0.27 8.38 -1.80
N PHE A 72 0.15 9.28 -2.77
CA PHE A 72 1.28 9.72 -3.59
C PHE A 72 2.38 10.37 -2.74
N LEU A 73 2.03 11.26 -1.81
CA LEU A 73 2.99 11.87 -0.87
C LEU A 73 3.68 10.81 0.00
N SER A 74 2.92 9.86 0.53
CA SER A 74 3.50 8.78 1.34
C SER A 74 4.45 7.90 0.54
N LEU A 75 4.13 7.59 -0.73
CA LEU A 75 5.01 6.81 -1.61
C LEU A 75 6.28 7.54 -2.00
N ILE A 76 6.22 8.86 -2.27
CA ILE A 76 7.41 9.68 -2.54
C ILE A 76 8.43 9.60 -1.40
N ILE A 77 7.96 9.47 -0.15
CA ILE A 77 8.82 9.38 1.03
C ILE A 77 9.22 7.92 1.30
N SER A 78 8.24 7.02 1.35
CA SER A 78 8.45 5.63 1.79
C SER A 78 9.24 4.78 0.79
N VAL A 79 9.04 4.99 -0.53
CA VAL A 79 9.70 4.15 -1.55
C VAL A 79 11.22 4.39 -1.57
N PRO A 80 11.73 5.64 -1.69
CA PRO A 80 13.17 5.86 -1.66
C PRO A 80 13.82 5.37 -0.37
N LEU A 81 13.20 5.67 0.79
CA LEU A 81 13.73 5.27 2.09
C LEU A 81 13.71 3.75 2.26
N GLY A 82 12.62 3.09 1.91
CA GLY A 82 12.48 1.64 2.02
C GLY A 82 13.40 0.88 1.06
N VAL A 83 13.56 1.37 -0.19
CA VAL A 83 14.49 0.78 -1.15
C VAL A 83 15.94 0.96 -0.68
N ALA A 84 16.31 2.14 -0.18
CA ALA A 84 17.64 2.37 0.36
C ALA A 84 17.93 1.47 1.57
N ALA A 85 17.00 1.37 2.53
CA ALA A 85 17.13 0.51 3.70
C ALA A 85 17.22 -0.98 3.33
N GLY A 86 16.36 -1.45 2.43
CA GLY A 86 16.37 -2.83 1.94
C GLY A 86 17.65 -3.18 1.18
N SER A 87 18.15 -2.25 0.36
CA SER A 87 19.42 -2.39 -0.35
C SER A 87 20.60 -2.45 0.60
N TYR A 88 20.62 -1.61 1.63
CA TYR A 88 21.65 -1.66 2.68
C TYR A 88 21.64 -3.01 3.39
N LEU A 89 20.47 -3.49 3.80
CA LEU A 89 20.34 -4.78 4.49
C LEU A 89 20.77 -5.97 3.64
N ALA A 90 20.51 -5.92 2.32
CA ALA A 90 20.85 -7.01 1.41
C ALA A 90 22.34 -7.05 1.02
N GLU A 91 22.98 -5.90 0.76
CA GLU A 91 24.28 -5.83 0.10
C GLU A 91 25.43 -5.32 1.02
N TYR A 92 25.11 -4.54 2.04
CA TYR A 92 26.12 -3.89 2.88
C TYR A 92 26.11 -4.38 4.33
N ALA A 93 24.97 -4.76 4.87
CA ALA A 93 24.86 -5.17 6.27
C ALA A 93 25.62 -6.46 6.52
N LYS A 94 26.53 -6.43 7.50
CA LYS A 94 27.25 -7.64 7.96
C LYS A 94 26.33 -8.43 8.90
N LYS A 95 26.40 -9.76 8.83
CA LYS A 95 25.75 -10.62 9.82
C LYS A 95 26.26 -10.30 11.23
N GLY A 96 25.35 -9.97 12.14
CA GLY A 96 25.70 -9.62 13.51
C GLY A 96 24.51 -9.01 14.28
N ARG A 97 24.73 -8.78 15.58
CA ARG A 97 23.69 -8.30 16.51
C ARG A 97 22.97 -7.02 16.04
N LEU A 98 23.69 -6.08 15.43
CA LEU A 98 23.10 -4.83 14.94
C LEU A 98 22.10 -5.10 13.81
N THR A 99 22.46 -5.94 12.85
CA THR A 99 21.56 -6.30 11.73
C THR A 99 20.34 -7.08 12.22
N GLU A 100 20.52 -7.95 13.21
CA GLU A 100 19.42 -8.66 13.87
C GLU A 100 18.48 -7.69 14.59
N MET A 101 19.01 -6.72 15.33
CA MET A 101 18.20 -5.68 15.99
C MET A 101 17.39 -4.85 14.98
N ILE A 102 18.02 -4.42 13.88
CA ILE A 102 17.32 -3.68 12.82
C ILE A 102 16.21 -4.53 12.23
N THR A 103 16.47 -5.80 11.93
CA THR A 103 15.47 -6.71 11.38
C THR A 103 14.30 -6.92 12.35
N MET A 104 14.58 -7.16 13.64
CA MET A 104 13.54 -7.25 14.68
C MET A 104 12.74 -5.95 14.82
N SER A 105 13.39 -4.78 14.69
CA SER A 105 12.71 -3.49 14.74
C SER A 105 11.76 -3.30 13.56
N ILE A 106 12.15 -3.74 12.36
CA ILE A 106 11.30 -3.71 11.16
C ILE A 106 10.08 -4.64 11.33
N GLU A 107 10.29 -5.84 11.89
CA GLU A 107 9.22 -6.80 12.17
C GLU A 107 8.25 -6.27 13.23
N ALA A 108 8.79 -5.69 14.31
CA ALA A 108 7.99 -5.04 15.35
C ALA A 108 7.15 -3.88 14.78
N LEU A 109 7.75 -3.02 13.95
CA LEU A 109 7.05 -1.91 13.30
C LEU A 109 5.93 -2.40 12.37
N SER A 110 6.16 -3.52 11.68
CA SER A 110 5.17 -4.16 10.79
C SER A 110 3.95 -4.69 11.54
N SER A 111 4.11 -5.04 12.81
CA SER A 111 3.04 -5.61 13.66
C SER A 111 2.23 -4.55 14.42
N LEU A 112 2.64 -3.27 14.40
CA LEU A 112 1.93 -2.23 15.12
C LEU A 112 0.52 -1.98 14.56
N PRO A 113 -0.50 -1.87 15.41
CA PRO A 113 -1.82 -1.40 14.99
C PRO A 113 -1.74 0.03 14.42
N SER A 114 -2.41 0.28 13.30
CA SER A 114 -2.33 1.60 12.63
C SER A 114 -2.84 2.75 13.50
N ILE A 115 -3.78 2.50 14.41
CA ILE A 115 -4.23 3.49 15.38
C ILE A 115 -3.11 3.95 16.33
N VAL A 116 -2.21 3.04 16.74
CA VAL A 116 -1.06 3.37 17.58
C VAL A 116 -0.08 4.25 16.83
N VAL A 117 0.18 3.93 15.55
CA VAL A 117 1.01 4.76 14.68
C VAL A 117 0.37 6.13 14.43
N GLY A 118 -0.96 6.19 14.34
CA GLY A 118 -1.70 7.45 14.24
C GLY A 118 -1.55 8.33 15.49
N LEU A 119 -1.68 7.75 16.68
CA LEU A 119 -1.46 8.46 17.95
C LEU A 119 -0.01 8.92 18.11
N PHE A 120 0.95 8.08 17.75
CA PHE A 120 2.37 8.47 17.69
C PHE A 120 2.58 9.64 16.72
N GLY A 121 2.00 9.55 15.53
CA GLY A 121 2.05 10.62 14.52
C GLY A 121 1.43 11.92 15.02
N TYR A 122 0.33 11.85 15.76
CA TYR A 122 -0.29 13.01 16.41
C TYR A 122 0.65 13.66 17.43
N LEU A 123 1.28 12.85 18.29
CA LEU A 123 2.21 13.37 19.29
C LEU A 123 3.42 14.03 18.63
N VAL A 124 4.05 13.36 17.66
CA VAL A 124 5.33 13.79 17.08
C VAL A 124 5.14 14.87 16.00
N PHE A 125 4.19 14.68 15.07
CA PHE A 125 4.06 15.57 13.90
C PHE A 125 3.10 16.74 14.13
N ILE A 126 2.28 16.70 15.17
CA ILE A 126 1.30 17.75 15.46
C ILE A 126 1.63 18.43 16.79
N LEU A 127 1.60 17.71 17.92
CA LEU A 127 1.80 18.36 19.22
C LEU A 127 3.22 18.89 19.43
N MET A 128 4.25 18.07 19.13
CA MET A 128 5.65 18.49 19.32
C MET A 128 6.09 19.59 18.35
N THR A 129 5.49 19.64 17.15
CA THR A 129 5.79 20.68 16.15
C THR A 129 4.92 21.94 16.30
N GLY A 130 3.85 21.87 17.09
CA GLY A 130 2.85 22.94 17.21
C GLY A 130 1.97 23.13 15.96
N MET A 131 2.03 22.19 15.01
CA MET A 131 1.21 22.22 13.79
C MET A 131 -0.24 21.78 14.08
N LYS A 132 -1.15 22.16 13.18
CA LYS A 132 -2.51 21.59 13.13
C LYS A 132 -2.51 20.30 12.32
N TRP A 133 -3.64 19.55 12.36
CA TRP A 133 -3.85 18.40 11.45
C TRP A 133 -3.54 18.79 10.02
N ASN A 134 -2.78 17.94 9.32
CA ASN A 134 -2.37 18.23 7.95
C ASN A 134 -2.06 16.95 7.17
N LEU A 135 -2.14 17.05 5.83
CA LEU A 135 -1.90 15.93 4.93
C LEU A 135 -0.46 15.39 5.01
N LEU A 136 0.52 16.26 5.29
CA LEU A 136 1.91 15.80 5.43
C LEU A 136 2.08 14.90 6.66
N ALA A 137 1.49 15.26 7.80
CA ALA A 137 1.50 14.41 9.00
C ALA A 137 0.82 13.06 8.71
N GLY A 138 -0.31 13.07 7.97
CA GLY A 138 -0.97 11.85 7.50
C GLY A 138 -0.06 11.01 6.59
N ALA A 139 0.59 11.63 5.62
CA ALA A 139 1.52 10.95 4.71
C ALA A 139 2.73 10.36 5.47
N MET A 140 3.26 11.05 6.47
CA MET A 140 4.33 10.55 7.34
C MET A 140 3.87 9.34 8.17
N ALA A 141 2.66 9.37 8.74
CA ALA A 141 2.09 8.23 9.46
C ALA A 141 1.92 7.00 8.55
N VAL A 142 1.37 7.19 7.34
CA VAL A 142 1.27 6.11 6.34
C VAL A 142 2.66 5.64 5.87
N THR A 143 3.64 6.55 5.78
CA THR A 143 5.03 6.19 5.49
C THR A 143 5.59 5.24 6.53
N ILE A 144 5.40 5.52 7.83
CA ILE A 144 5.87 4.64 8.92
C ILE A 144 5.28 3.23 8.77
N LEU A 145 3.99 3.11 8.45
CA LEU A 145 3.32 1.84 8.20
C LEU A 145 3.83 1.11 6.95
N SER A 146 4.33 1.85 5.98
CA SER A 146 4.74 1.36 4.67
C SER A 146 6.21 0.93 4.60
N LEU A 147 7.08 1.58 5.38
CA LEU A 147 8.53 1.36 5.38
C LEU A 147 8.92 -0.12 5.59
N PRO A 148 8.36 -0.86 6.57
CA PRO A 148 8.72 -2.26 6.78
C PRO A 148 8.48 -3.10 5.53
N THR A 149 7.34 -2.95 4.88
CA THR A 149 6.96 -3.72 3.70
C THR A 149 7.87 -3.45 2.51
N ILE A 150 8.19 -2.18 2.22
CA ILE A 150 9.09 -1.84 1.11
C ILE A 150 10.51 -2.29 1.40
N THR A 151 10.98 -2.12 2.64
CA THR A 151 12.32 -2.54 3.07
C THR A 151 12.50 -4.05 2.93
N THR A 152 11.57 -4.84 3.47
CA THR A 152 11.64 -6.31 3.41
C THR A 152 11.47 -6.81 1.98
N THR A 153 10.53 -6.27 1.20
CA THR A 153 10.36 -6.64 -0.21
C THR A 153 11.61 -6.35 -1.03
N THR A 154 12.26 -5.22 -0.82
CA THR A 154 13.50 -4.86 -1.53
C THR A 154 14.65 -5.76 -1.12
N ARG A 155 14.85 -6.00 0.19
CA ARG A 155 15.86 -6.92 0.72
C ARG A 155 15.69 -8.31 0.12
N ASP A 156 14.48 -8.85 0.16
CA ASP A 156 14.18 -10.21 -0.29
C ASP A 156 14.26 -10.34 -1.82
N ALA A 157 13.91 -9.27 -2.56
CA ALA A 157 14.10 -9.22 -4.00
C ALA A 157 15.57 -9.31 -4.40
N LEU A 158 16.43 -8.52 -3.74
CA LEU A 158 17.87 -8.53 -3.95
C LEU A 158 18.50 -9.85 -3.52
N ALA A 159 18.12 -10.40 -2.37
CA ALA A 159 18.64 -11.67 -1.86
C ALA A 159 18.28 -12.86 -2.78
N ALA A 160 17.16 -12.80 -3.46
CA ALA A 160 16.71 -13.86 -4.39
C ALA A 160 17.41 -13.83 -5.76
N LEU A 161 18.22 -12.82 -6.07
CA LEU A 161 19.00 -12.79 -7.30
C LEU A 161 20.13 -13.83 -7.27
N PRO A 162 20.36 -14.58 -8.37
CA PRO A 162 21.47 -15.50 -8.48
C PRO A 162 22.83 -14.81 -8.27
N ALA A 163 23.76 -15.52 -7.60
CA ALA A 163 25.06 -14.96 -7.23
C ALA A 163 25.89 -14.47 -8.43
N HIS A 164 25.69 -15.05 -9.63
CA HIS A 164 26.43 -14.67 -10.83
C HIS A 164 26.19 -13.21 -11.29
N TYR A 165 25.06 -12.59 -10.93
CA TYR A 165 24.84 -11.16 -11.18
C TYR A 165 25.89 -10.30 -10.43
N ARG A 166 26.20 -10.67 -9.18
CA ARG A 166 27.17 -9.96 -8.34
C ARG A 166 28.60 -10.27 -8.80
N SER A 167 28.93 -11.56 -8.91
CA SER A 167 30.29 -11.99 -9.25
C SER A 167 30.68 -11.57 -10.69
N GLY A 168 29.76 -11.63 -11.65
CA GLY A 168 30.03 -11.17 -13.02
C GLY A 168 30.31 -9.67 -13.09
N SER A 169 29.50 -8.83 -12.42
CA SER A 169 29.70 -7.37 -12.41
C SER A 169 31.00 -6.98 -11.72
N ILE A 170 31.32 -7.58 -10.55
CA ILE A 170 32.55 -7.32 -9.82
C ILE A 170 33.76 -7.85 -10.59
N GLY A 171 33.64 -9.00 -11.28
CA GLY A 171 34.69 -9.57 -12.13
C GLY A 171 35.07 -8.68 -13.32
N LEU A 172 34.15 -7.83 -13.78
CA LEU A 172 34.40 -6.79 -14.80
C LEU A 172 34.96 -5.49 -14.20
N GLY A 173 35.28 -5.46 -12.90
CA GLY A 173 35.89 -4.30 -12.22
C GLY A 173 34.88 -3.30 -11.65
N ALA A 174 33.57 -3.61 -11.66
CA ALA A 174 32.57 -2.72 -11.06
C ALA A 174 32.67 -2.71 -9.53
N THR A 175 32.47 -1.53 -8.92
CA THR A 175 32.33 -1.39 -7.46
C THR A 175 30.99 -1.96 -6.97
N ARG A 176 30.86 -2.24 -5.66
CA ARG A 176 29.58 -2.68 -5.06
C ARG A 176 28.43 -1.72 -5.34
N TRP A 177 28.70 -0.41 -5.30
CA TRP A 177 27.72 0.62 -5.60
C TRP A 177 27.26 0.59 -7.07
N GLN A 178 28.21 0.48 -8.00
CA GLN A 178 27.90 0.35 -9.42
C GLN A 178 27.12 -0.93 -9.69
N THR A 179 27.52 -2.06 -9.10
CA THR A 179 26.80 -3.32 -9.19
C THR A 179 25.37 -3.19 -8.69
N LEU A 180 25.15 -2.55 -7.53
CA LEU A 180 23.82 -2.33 -6.96
C LEU A 180 22.94 -1.51 -7.91
N TRP A 181 23.42 -0.34 -8.34
CA TRP A 181 22.60 0.60 -9.13
C TRP A 181 22.38 0.19 -10.58
N HIS A 182 23.36 -0.43 -11.23
CA HIS A 182 23.29 -0.71 -12.66
C HIS A 182 22.89 -2.16 -12.99
N VAL A 183 23.02 -3.08 -12.02
CA VAL A 183 22.73 -4.50 -12.26
C VAL A 183 21.64 -5.02 -11.35
N LEU A 184 21.79 -4.91 -10.01
CA LEU A 184 20.90 -5.58 -9.07
C LEU A 184 19.55 -4.88 -8.94
N LEU A 185 19.51 -3.57 -8.71
CA LEU A 185 18.26 -2.82 -8.59
C LEU A 185 17.42 -2.89 -9.86
N PRO A 186 17.95 -2.66 -11.08
CA PRO A 186 17.17 -2.83 -12.30
C PRO A 186 16.59 -4.24 -12.46
N ALA A 187 17.34 -5.28 -12.10
CA ALA A 187 16.86 -6.66 -12.13
C ALA A 187 15.74 -6.93 -11.10
N CYS A 188 15.68 -6.16 -10.00
CA CYS A 188 14.67 -6.30 -8.95
C CYS A 188 13.44 -5.40 -9.12
N VAL A 189 13.46 -4.42 -10.04
CA VAL A 189 12.37 -3.45 -10.26
C VAL A 189 10.98 -4.11 -10.27
N PRO A 190 10.71 -5.21 -10.99
CA PRO A 190 9.37 -5.80 -11.02
C PRO A 190 8.87 -6.27 -9.64
N ARG A 191 9.78 -6.81 -8.81
CA ARG A 191 9.45 -7.24 -7.45
C ARG A 191 9.23 -6.04 -6.52
N ILE A 192 10.08 -5.01 -6.63
CA ILE A 192 9.94 -3.76 -5.86
C ILE A 192 8.61 -3.09 -6.20
N ILE A 193 8.24 -2.99 -7.49
CA ILE A 193 6.94 -2.46 -7.91
C ILE A 193 5.79 -3.24 -7.28
N THR A 194 5.89 -4.57 -7.17
CA THR A 194 4.86 -5.37 -6.49
C THR A 194 4.72 -4.97 -5.01
N GLY A 195 5.82 -4.71 -4.31
CA GLY A 195 5.81 -4.17 -2.95
C GLY A 195 5.16 -2.78 -2.87
N VAL A 196 5.48 -1.90 -3.81
CA VAL A 196 4.88 -0.56 -3.91
C VAL A 196 3.36 -0.63 -4.15
N ILE A 197 2.90 -1.55 -5.01
CA ILE A 197 1.47 -1.77 -5.25
C ILE A 197 0.75 -2.20 -3.96
N LEU A 198 1.36 -3.11 -3.20
CA LEU A 198 0.79 -3.60 -1.94
C LEU A 198 0.68 -2.49 -0.90
N VAL A 199 1.72 -1.68 -0.78
CA VAL A 199 1.77 -0.53 0.13
C VAL A 199 0.76 0.55 -0.27
N ALA A 200 0.68 0.89 -1.55
CA ALA A 200 -0.30 1.85 -2.06
C ALA A 200 -1.74 1.37 -1.80
N GLY A 201 -2.02 0.09 -2.06
CA GLY A 201 -3.33 -0.52 -1.79
C GLY A 201 -3.73 -0.42 -0.32
N ARG A 202 -2.78 -0.66 0.62
CA ARG A 202 -2.99 -0.44 2.06
C ARG A 202 -3.21 1.04 2.38
N GLY A 203 -2.40 1.94 1.79
CA GLY A 203 -2.52 3.38 2.00
C GLY A 203 -3.86 3.97 1.58
N PHE A 204 -4.45 3.49 0.47
CA PHE A 204 -5.79 3.89 0.04
C PHE A 204 -6.88 3.53 1.06
N GLY A 205 -6.73 2.41 1.76
CA GLY A 205 -7.69 1.95 2.77
C GLY A 205 -7.41 2.46 4.19
N GLU A 206 -6.33 3.20 4.41
CA GLU A 206 -5.95 3.63 5.75
C GLU A 206 -6.92 4.73 6.26
N ALA A 207 -7.51 4.49 7.42
CA ALA A 207 -8.39 5.44 8.09
C ALA A 207 -7.92 5.74 9.53
N ALA A 208 -7.55 4.70 10.29
CA ALA A 208 -7.28 4.81 11.70
C ALA A 208 -6.08 5.71 12.04
N ALA A 209 -4.98 5.62 11.28
CA ALA A 209 -3.84 6.51 11.45
C ALA A 209 -4.16 7.94 11.01
N LEU A 210 -4.98 8.11 9.96
CA LEU A 210 -5.34 9.40 9.40
C LEU A 210 -6.31 10.18 10.27
N LEU A 211 -7.15 9.51 11.04
CA LEU A 211 -8.07 10.14 12.00
C LEU A 211 -7.35 11.09 12.95
N TYR A 212 -6.13 10.73 13.35
CA TYR A 212 -5.34 11.52 14.29
C TYR A 212 -4.36 12.48 13.62
N THR A 213 -4.07 12.32 12.34
CA THR A 213 -2.97 13.04 11.67
C THR A 213 -3.40 13.96 10.54
N SER A 214 -4.24 13.50 9.60
CA SER A 214 -4.62 14.30 8.42
C SER A 214 -5.82 15.24 8.66
N GLY A 215 -6.67 14.92 9.62
CA GLY A 215 -7.90 15.66 9.93
C GLY A 215 -9.06 15.34 8.99
N GLN A 216 -10.22 15.94 9.28
CA GLN A 216 -11.51 15.63 8.65
C GLN A 216 -12.03 16.79 7.76
N SER A 217 -11.17 17.68 7.27
CA SER A 217 -11.62 18.80 6.46
C SER A 217 -11.89 18.41 5.02
N THR A 218 -13.04 18.82 4.52
CA THR A 218 -13.49 18.61 3.13
C THR A 218 -13.41 19.91 2.29
N VAL A 219 -13.01 21.03 2.89
CA VAL A 219 -13.06 22.36 2.26
C VAL A 219 -11.86 22.55 1.36
N LEU A 220 -12.09 22.59 0.05
CA LEU A 220 -11.11 22.93 -0.98
C LEU A 220 -11.63 24.05 -1.87
N ASN A 221 -10.74 24.96 -2.25
CA ASN A 221 -11.03 25.96 -3.27
C ASN A 221 -10.16 25.69 -4.51
N TRP A 222 -10.75 25.08 -5.51
CA TRP A 222 -10.08 24.70 -6.76
C TRP A 222 -9.65 25.88 -7.63
N ALA A 223 -10.14 27.08 -7.35
CA ALA A 223 -9.70 28.30 -8.00
C ALA A 223 -8.46 28.94 -7.32
N ASN A 224 -8.11 28.48 -6.11
CA ASN A 224 -7.00 29.03 -5.34
C ASN A 224 -5.76 28.14 -5.49
N TRP A 225 -4.73 28.64 -6.18
CA TRP A 225 -3.45 27.98 -6.40
C TRP A 225 -2.32 28.51 -5.52
N ASP A 226 -2.64 29.37 -4.53
CA ASP A 226 -1.67 29.81 -3.54
C ASP A 226 -1.36 28.67 -2.56
N ILE A 227 -0.16 28.09 -2.69
CA ILE A 227 0.31 26.91 -1.90
C ILE A 227 0.34 27.22 -0.39
N THR A 228 0.40 28.49 0.00
CA THR A 228 0.38 28.90 1.42
C THR A 228 -1.03 28.91 2.01
N SER A 229 -2.05 28.99 1.16
CA SER A 229 -3.45 29.03 1.59
C SER A 229 -3.93 27.67 2.11
N PRO A 230 -4.65 27.62 3.24
CA PRO A 230 -5.20 26.39 3.79
C PRO A 230 -6.30 25.76 2.92
N THR A 231 -6.82 26.46 1.92
CA THR A 231 -7.84 25.95 0.99
C THR A 231 -7.26 25.49 -0.35
N CYS A 232 -5.96 25.72 -0.60
CA CYS A 232 -5.31 25.29 -1.84
C CYS A 232 -5.22 23.74 -1.92
N PRO A 233 -5.63 23.12 -3.03
CA PRO A 233 -5.58 21.68 -3.19
C PRO A 233 -4.19 21.06 -3.00
N LEU A 234 -3.13 21.76 -3.40
CA LEU A 234 -1.74 21.28 -3.35
C LEU A 234 -1.00 21.60 -2.05
N ASN A 235 -1.60 22.38 -1.13
CA ASN A 235 -0.97 22.66 0.15
C ASN A 235 -0.91 21.38 1.02
N VAL A 236 0.29 20.89 1.31
CA VAL A 236 0.52 19.68 2.15
C VAL A 236 0.26 19.92 3.63
N PHE A 237 0.29 21.19 4.07
CA PHE A 237 0.05 21.58 5.46
C PHE A 237 -1.42 21.87 5.80
N ARG A 238 -2.33 21.68 4.84
CA ARG A 238 -3.76 21.77 5.10
C ARG A 238 -4.32 20.47 5.67
N PRO A 239 -5.39 20.53 6.46
CA PRO A 239 -6.13 19.31 6.80
C PRO A 239 -6.82 18.75 5.55
N GLY A 240 -6.98 17.41 5.52
CA GLY A 240 -7.63 16.77 4.39
C GLY A 240 -8.16 15.38 4.75
N GLU A 241 -9.43 15.18 4.49
CA GLU A 241 -10.11 13.92 4.69
C GLU A 241 -9.93 13.01 3.46
N THR A 242 -9.62 11.72 3.67
CA THR A 242 -9.56 10.70 2.62
C THR A 242 -10.89 9.95 2.50
N LEU A 243 -11.11 9.21 1.41
CA LEU A 243 -12.32 8.40 1.23
C LEU A 243 -12.50 7.36 2.34
N SER A 244 -11.43 6.69 2.77
CA SER A 244 -11.47 5.69 3.84
C SER A 244 -11.88 6.33 5.18
N LEU A 245 -11.31 7.47 5.51
CA LEU A 245 -11.68 8.23 6.70
C LEU A 245 -13.11 8.77 6.60
N HIS A 246 -13.51 9.26 5.42
CA HIS A 246 -14.87 9.74 5.17
C HIS A 246 -15.94 8.66 5.34
N ILE A 247 -15.68 7.42 4.90
CA ILE A 247 -16.55 6.29 5.14
C ILE A 247 -16.76 6.09 6.65
N TRP A 248 -15.69 6.15 7.43
CA TRP A 248 -15.76 6.01 8.88
C TRP A 248 -16.58 7.14 9.51
N VAL A 249 -16.29 8.41 9.16
CA VAL A 249 -17.00 9.60 9.68
C VAL A 249 -18.50 9.53 9.34
N MET A 250 -18.86 9.23 8.09
CA MET A 250 -20.25 9.13 7.66
C MET A 250 -21.02 7.99 8.35
N ARG A 251 -20.33 6.91 8.74
CA ARG A 251 -20.94 5.79 9.46
C ARG A 251 -21.06 6.01 10.96
N THR A 252 -20.15 6.76 11.58
CA THR A 252 -20.09 6.95 13.04
C THR A 252 -20.66 8.30 13.48
N GLU A 253 -20.39 9.37 12.72
CA GLU A 253 -20.74 10.75 13.09
C GLU A 253 -21.76 11.39 12.15
N GLY A 254 -22.12 10.71 11.05
CA GLY A 254 -22.93 11.25 9.97
C GLY A 254 -24.42 11.46 10.27
N SER A 255 -24.86 11.33 11.51
CA SER A 255 -26.28 11.46 11.90
C SER A 255 -26.92 12.83 11.58
N MET A 256 -26.11 13.86 11.37
CA MET A 256 -26.57 15.19 10.97
C MET A 256 -26.75 15.36 9.45
N ASN A 257 -26.22 14.45 8.62
CA ASN A 257 -26.36 14.50 7.17
C ASN A 257 -27.42 13.48 6.73
N PRO A 258 -28.52 13.91 6.09
CA PRO A 258 -29.60 12.99 5.66
C PRO A 258 -29.13 11.94 4.65
N HIS A 259 -28.02 12.18 3.93
CA HIS A 259 -27.44 11.29 2.94
C HIS A 259 -26.17 10.57 3.43
N SER A 260 -25.91 10.51 4.75
CA SER A 260 -24.68 9.93 5.29
C SER A 260 -24.47 8.47 4.89
N VAL A 261 -25.53 7.67 4.84
CA VAL A 261 -25.46 6.26 4.47
C VAL A 261 -25.15 6.11 2.96
N GLU A 262 -25.81 6.90 2.12
CA GLU A 262 -25.60 6.93 0.68
C GLU A 262 -24.16 7.38 0.34
N ILE A 263 -23.68 8.44 0.98
CA ILE A 263 -22.30 8.94 0.84
C ILE A 263 -21.30 7.84 1.22
N ALA A 264 -21.49 7.16 2.36
CA ALA A 264 -20.62 6.09 2.80
C ALA A 264 -20.62 4.91 1.82
N ASN A 265 -21.78 4.53 1.25
CA ASN A 265 -21.88 3.46 0.26
C ASN A 265 -21.16 3.82 -1.05
N VAL A 266 -21.37 5.03 -1.57
CA VAL A 266 -20.72 5.51 -2.80
C VAL A 266 -19.21 5.64 -2.58
N SER A 267 -18.78 6.20 -1.45
CA SER A 267 -17.35 6.29 -1.09
C SER A 267 -16.69 4.92 -1.02
N SER A 268 -17.37 3.93 -0.43
CA SER A 268 -16.87 2.54 -0.35
C SER A 268 -16.73 1.90 -1.74
N MET A 269 -17.71 2.10 -2.62
CA MET A 269 -17.67 1.63 -4.01
C MET A 269 -16.51 2.28 -4.76
N VAL A 270 -16.38 3.61 -4.70
CA VAL A 270 -15.30 4.34 -5.38
C VAL A 270 -13.94 3.91 -4.87
N LEU A 271 -13.78 3.72 -3.55
CA LEU A 271 -12.53 3.24 -2.95
C LEU A 271 -12.14 1.86 -3.47
N ILE A 272 -13.07 0.89 -3.53
CA ILE A 272 -12.80 -0.45 -4.07
C ILE A 272 -12.41 -0.37 -5.55
N ILE A 273 -13.16 0.39 -6.36
CA ILE A 273 -12.85 0.55 -7.79
C ILE A 273 -11.48 1.19 -7.98
N MET A 274 -11.14 2.20 -7.18
CA MET A 274 -9.85 2.88 -7.22
C MET A 274 -8.70 1.92 -6.86
N VAL A 275 -8.83 1.14 -5.79
CA VAL A 275 -7.80 0.18 -5.35
C VAL A 275 -7.62 -0.94 -6.40
N LEU A 276 -8.71 -1.49 -6.92
CA LEU A 276 -8.66 -2.51 -7.97
C LEU A 276 -8.06 -1.94 -9.26
N GLY A 277 -8.52 -0.78 -9.70
CA GLY A 277 -8.02 -0.10 -10.90
C GLY A 277 -6.53 0.21 -10.79
N PHE A 278 -6.09 0.78 -9.66
CA PHE A 278 -4.67 1.02 -9.39
C PHE A 278 -3.86 -0.28 -9.41
N SER A 279 -4.34 -1.34 -8.74
CA SER A 279 -3.64 -2.62 -8.67
C SER A 279 -3.51 -3.29 -10.04
N LEU A 280 -4.57 -3.25 -10.86
CA LEU A 280 -4.55 -3.79 -12.22
C LEU A 280 -3.61 -2.99 -13.14
N LEU A 281 -3.70 -1.67 -13.10
CA LEU A 281 -2.85 -0.78 -13.89
C LEU A 281 -1.37 -0.98 -13.54
N ALA A 282 -1.06 -0.97 -12.25
CA ALA A 282 0.32 -1.12 -11.78
C ALA A 282 0.90 -2.51 -12.11
N ARG A 283 0.10 -3.59 -12.02
CA ARG A 283 0.50 -4.94 -12.46
C ARG A 283 0.72 -5.01 -13.97
N TYR A 284 -0.13 -4.36 -14.77
CA TYR A 284 0.03 -4.29 -16.22
C TYR A 284 1.34 -3.59 -16.58
N LEU A 285 1.62 -2.43 -15.97
CA LEU A 285 2.85 -1.70 -16.19
C LEU A 285 4.09 -2.50 -15.76
N SER A 286 4.03 -3.18 -14.59
CA SER A 286 5.11 -4.04 -14.13
C SER A 286 5.43 -5.17 -15.11
N ARG A 287 4.40 -5.86 -15.65
CA ARG A 287 4.58 -6.93 -16.66
C ARG A 287 5.23 -6.40 -17.92
N LYS A 288 4.77 -5.25 -18.41
CA LYS A 288 5.33 -4.63 -19.62
C LYS A 288 6.81 -4.24 -19.47
N LEU A 289 7.21 -3.79 -18.26
CA LEU A 289 8.61 -3.52 -17.92
C LEU A 289 9.44 -4.80 -17.87
N ASP A 290 8.89 -5.88 -17.33
CA ASP A 290 9.54 -7.20 -17.26
C ASP A 290 9.81 -7.79 -18.67
N GLU A 291 8.83 -7.69 -19.55
CA GLU A 291 8.96 -8.15 -20.95
C GLU A 291 10.04 -7.36 -21.70
N LYS A 292 10.08 -6.04 -21.51
CA LYS A 292 11.10 -5.18 -22.12
C LYS A 292 12.51 -5.54 -21.64
N ASN A 293 12.67 -5.80 -20.35
CA ASN A 293 13.96 -6.18 -19.77
C ASN A 293 14.42 -7.57 -20.26
N LYS A 294 13.51 -8.53 -20.42
CA LYS A 294 13.82 -9.85 -20.99
C LYS A 294 14.11 -9.81 -22.48
N GLY A 295 13.50 -8.90 -23.23
CA GLY A 295 13.77 -8.70 -24.66
C GLY A 295 15.12 -8.04 -24.94
N ALA A 296 15.59 -7.19 -24.02
CA ALA A 296 16.90 -6.55 -24.12
C ALA A 296 18.07 -7.49 -23.72
N ALA A 297 17.78 -8.64 -23.11
CA ALA A 297 18.75 -9.65 -22.69
C ALA A 297 18.90 -10.81 -23.71
N LYS A 298 18.16 -10.77 -24.82
CA LYS A 298 18.33 -11.65 -25.98
C LYS A 298 19.11 -10.92 -27.10
#